data_f36b91540a864b920c1a3cdcaba44c16
#
_entry.id   f36b91540a864b920c1a3cdcaba44c16
#
_cell.length_a   1.000
_cell.length_b   1.000
_cell.length_c   1.000
_cell.angle_alpha   90.00
_cell.angle_beta   90.00
_cell.angle_gamma   90.00
#
_symmetry.space_group_name_H-M   'P 1'
#
loop_
_entity.id
_entity.type
_entity.pdbx_description
1 polymer ?
#
loop_
_entity_poly.entity_id
_entity_poly.type
_entity_poly.pdbx_seq_one_letter_code
_entity_poly.pdbx_strand_id
1 'polypeptide(L)'
;MKRFFIAIFALVLMMFSCTGNKANQTEEVPADSVADSTDTTDVDSLEMLITETPMPRAADDMFDDFLFNFLANKKLQKERVVFPLRVTENGKTTTIEKSKWKMEHLFMRQGYYTLLFNDDKQMQLMKDTAVNEAVVEKILLAKRQVKNYMFQRIKGAWLLLEIRVTPLQSDPNASFLSFYHRFVTDSAFQIKSLSETVDFSGPDPDDDFNMMEGVITPDTWEAFAPTLPQKTLYNIIYGKPQTEGKQKIYLLRGVANGLEMELRFKKEGGKWLLKKMAT
;
A
#
# COMPACT_ATOMS: atom_id res chain seq x y z
N MET A 1 -10.95 -51.75 17.46
CA MET A 1 -10.19 -52.71 16.66
C MET A 1 -10.06 -52.20 15.24
N LYS A 2 -8.83 -52.29 14.68
CA LYS A 2 -8.40 -52.04 13.27
C LYS A 2 -8.26 -50.57 12.88
N ARG A 3 -7.13 -50.07 12.57
CA ARG A 3 -5.74 -50.37 12.18
C ARG A 3 -5.32 -49.26 11.20
N PHE A 4 -4.26 -48.57 11.57
CA PHE A 4 -3.39 -47.66 10.82
C PHE A 4 -3.09 -48.10 9.39
N PHE A 5 -2.97 -47.17 8.45
CA PHE A 5 -2.06 -47.26 7.31
C PHE A 5 -1.29 -45.96 7.14
N ILE A 6 -0.01 -46.04 7.43
CA ILE A 6 1.00 -45.01 7.09
C ILE A 6 1.56 -45.45 5.73
N ALA A 7 1.51 -44.58 4.72
CA ALA A 7 2.21 -44.75 3.47
C ALA A 7 3.40 -43.78 3.41
N ILE A 8 4.60 -44.37 3.58
CA ILE A 8 5.89 -43.73 3.36
C ILE A 8 6.17 -43.72 1.86
N PHE A 9 6.35 -42.57 1.24
CA PHE A 9 6.82 -42.44 -0.14
C PHE A 9 8.32 -42.15 -0.13
N ALA A 10 9.11 -43.15 -0.53
CA ALA A 10 10.55 -43.07 -0.65
C ALA A 10 10.95 -42.40 -1.97
N LEU A 11 11.73 -41.32 -1.88
CA LEU A 11 12.31 -40.59 -3.01
C LEU A 11 13.55 -41.35 -3.52
N VAL A 12 13.53 -41.82 -4.76
CA VAL A 12 14.67 -42.45 -5.43
C VAL A 12 15.44 -41.40 -6.20
N LEU A 13 16.65 -41.08 -5.77
CA LEU A 13 17.65 -40.30 -6.48
C LEU A 13 18.35 -41.18 -7.53
N MET A 14 18.16 -40.88 -8.81
CA MET A 14 18.99 -41.46 -9.87
C MET A 14 20.14 -40.49 -10.21
N MET A 15 21.34 -40.94 -9.86
CA MET A 15 22.61 -40.37 -10.34
C MET A 15 22.91 -40.97 -11.72
N PHE A 16 23.03 -40.11 -12.74
CA PHE A 16 23.68 -40.51 -13.98
C PHE A 16 25.15 -40.04 -13.96
N SER A 17 26.06 -41.03 -13.84
CA SER A 17 27.48 -40.85 -14.07
C SER A 17 27.79 -41.21 -15.52
N CYS A 18 28.41 -40.29 -16.26
CA CYS A 18 29.08 -40.60 -17.53
C CYS A 18 30.57 -40.36 -17.39
N THR A 19 31.32 -41.43 -17.37
CA THR A 19 32.78 -41.45 -17.53
C THR A 19 33.16 -41.48 -19.01
N GLY A 20 34.12 -40.66 -19.40
CA GLY A 20 34.79 -40.71 -20.70
C GLY A 20 36.20 -40.10 -20.60
N ASN A 21 37.20 -40.89 -20.87
CA ASN A 21 38.61 -40.79 -20.52
C ASN A 21 39.51 -40.23 -21.61
N LYS A 22 40.65 -39.59 -21.20
CA LYS A 22 41.96 -39.33 -21.91
C LYS A 22 42.01 -38.12 -22.82
N ALA A 23 43.09 -37.28 -22.84
CA ALA A 23 44.50 -37.44 -22.46
C ALA A 23 45.15 -36.03 -22.27
N ASN A 24 46.28 -36.04 -21.55
CA ASN A 24 47.28 -35.00 -21.29
C ASN A 24 47.49 -33.90 -22.31
N GLN A 25 47.58 -32.63 -21.84
CA GLN A 25 48.82 -31.83 -22.00
C GLN A 25 48.83 -30.66 -20.96
N THR A 26 49.99 -30.49 -20.37
CA THR A 26 50.36 -29.49 -19.38
C THR A 26 50.60 -28.15 -20.07
N GLU A 27 49.93 -27.07 -19.59
CA GLU A 27 50.44 -25.71 -19.65
C GLU A 27 49.86 -24.90 -18.49
N GLU A 28 50.76 -24.32 -17.72
CA GLU A 28 50.50 -23.37 -16.62
C GLU A 28 50.01 -22.05 -17.18
N VAL A 29 48.88 -21.52 -16.69
CA VAL A 29 48.48 -20.11 -16.79
C VAL A 29 47.78 -19.67 -15.49
N PRO A 30 47.95 -18.42 -15.05
CA PRO A 30 47.81 -18.01 -13.64
C PRO A 30 46.35 -17.80 -13.22
N ALA A 31 46.16 -17.89 -11.92
CA ALA A 31 44.90 -17.62 -11.24
C ALA A 31 44.36 -16.23 -11.57
N ASP A 32 43.24 -16.20 -12.30
CA ASP A 32 42.44 -14.98 -12.43
C ASP A 32 41.18 -15.15 -11.57
N SER A 33 41.01 -14.17 -10.72
CA SER A 33 39.94 -14.06 -9.74
C SER A 33 38.60 -13.96 -10.47
N VAL A 34 37.72 -14.94 -10.28
CA VAL A 34 36.30 -14.79 -10.65
C VAL A 34 35.69 -13.75 -9.71
N ALA A 35 35.66 -12.52 -10.16
CA ALA A 35 34.81 -11.48 -9.56
C ALA A 35 33.37 -11.87 -9.75
N ASP A 36 32.70 -12.12 -8.65
CA ASP A 36 31.23 -12.21 -8.54
C ASP A 36 30.65 -10.86 -8.96
N SER A 37 30.35 -10.71 -10.25
CA SER A 37 29.61 -9.56 -10.77
C SER A 37 28.13 -9.77 -10.44
N THR A 38 27.75 -9.43 -9.22
CA THR A 38 26.35 -9.13 -8.91
C THR A 38 25.89 -8.00 -9.81
N ASP A 39 24.90 -8.32 -10.61
CA ASP A 39 24.21 -7.47 -11.59
C ASP A 39 23.46 -6.33 -10.89
N THR A 40 24.22 -5.32 -10.43
CA THR A 40 23.69 -4.07 -9.85
C THR A 40 23.51 -2.98 -10.90
N THR A 41 23.91 -3.21 -12.14
CA THR A 41 23.90 -2.20 -13.21
C THR A 41 22.54 -1.99 -13.84
N ASP A 42 21.64 -2.97 -13.81
CA ASP A 42 20.33 -2.85 -14.48
C ASP A 42 19.30 -2.06 -13.65
N VAL A 43 19.37 -2.13 -12.33
CA VAL A 43 18.44 -1.41 -11.42
C VAL A 43 18.73 0.09 -11.44
N ASP A 44 20.01 0.49 -11.39
CA ASP A 44 20.41 1.89 -11.48
C ASP A 44 20.09 2.51 -12.85
N SER A 45 20.16 1.73 -13.92
CA SER A 45 19.81 2.17 -15.28
C SER A 45 18.32 2.41 -15.46
N LEU A 46 17.46 1.56 -14.86
CA LEU A 46 16.00 1.74 -14.85
C LEU A 46 15.57 2.92 -13.98
N GLU A 47 16.17 3.11 -12.81
CA GLU A 47 15.91 4.30 -11.96
C GLU A 47 16.35 5.59 -12.67
N MET A 48 17.47 5.59 -13.39
CA MET A 48 17.91 6.73 -14.20
C MET A 48 16.93 7.02 -15.35
N LEU A 49 16.46 6.02 -16.07
CA LEU A 49 15.47 6.17 -17.15
C LEU A 49 14.14 6.74 -16.64
N ILE A 50 13.65 6.27 -15.52
CA ILE A 50 12.41 6.80 -14.88
C ILE A 50 12.61 8.25 -14.42
N THR A 51 13.81 8.60 -13.92
CA THR A 51 14.12 9.96 -13.45
C THR A 51 14.31 10.95 -14.60
N GLU A 52 14.68 10.52 -15.80
CA GLU A 52 14.94 11.37 -16.95
C GLU A 52 13.73 11.49 -17.89
N THR A 53 12.80 10.55 -17.87
CA THR A 53 11.59 10.61 -18.71
C THR A 53 10.62 11.65 -18.19
N PRO A 54 10.27 12.68 -18.97
CA PRO A 54 9.27 13.66 -18.57
C PRO A 54 7.90 13.00 -18.34
N MET A 55 7.23 13.38 -17.26
CA MET A 55 5.85 12.92 -17.01
C MET A 55 4.94 13.34 -18.18
N PRO A 56 4.12 12.44 -18.73
CA PRO A 56 3.12 12.80 -19.73
C PRO A 56 2.15 13.87 -19.19
N ARG A 57 1.74 14.81 -20.03
CA ARG A 57 0.78 15.85 -19.63
C ARG A 57 -0.56 15.26 -19.17
N ALA A 58 -1.02 14.18 -19.79
CA ALA A 58 -2.22 13.47 -19.39
C ALA A 58 -2.17 12.90 -17.96
N ALA A 59 -0.98 12.69 -17.41
CA ALA A 59 -0.86 12.24 -16.01
C ALA A 59 -1.29 13.30 -14.98
N ASP A 60 -1.41 14.57 -15.38
CA ASP A 60 -2.02 15.60 -14.52
C ASP A 60 -3.57 15.57 -14.53
N ASP A 61 -4.21 14.75 -15.39
CA ASP A 61 -5.68 14.68 -15.47
C ASP A 61 -6.27 13.93 -14.27
N MET A 62 -5.57 12.90 -13.77
CA MET A 62 -5.95 12.16 -12.58
C MET A 62 -4.89 12.31 -11.49
N PHE A 63 -5.35 12.46 -10.25
CA PHE A 63 -4.42 12.65 -9.13
C PHE A 63 -3.52 11.43 -8.91
N ASP A 64 -4.05 10.21 -9.06
CA ASP A 64 -3.26 8.98 -8.86
C ASP A 64 -2.13 8.88 -9.89
N ASP A 65 -2.39 9.11 -11.17
CA ASP A 65 -1.38 9.08 -12.22
C ASP A 65 -0.27 10.09 -11.95
N PHE A 66 -0.64 11.31 -11.56
CA PHE A 66 0.33 12.32 -11.11
C PHE A 66 1.12 11.84 -9.89
N LEU A 67 0.44 11.34 -8.85
CA LEU A 67 1.06 10.98 -7.58
C LEU A 67 2.11 9.88 -7.76
N PHE A 68 1.81 8.82 -8.51
CA PHE A 68 2.78 7.75 -8.78
C PHE A 68 4.02 8.27 -9.50
N ASN A 69 3.86 9.10 -10.53
CA ASN A 69 4.98 9.76 -11.20
C ASN A 69 5.78 10.66 -10.25
N PHE A 70 5.09 11.47 -9.41
CA PHE A 70 5.69 12.33 -8.42
C PHE A 70 6.54 11.56 -7.41
N LEU A 71 6.05 10.41 -6.92
CA LEU A 71 6.76 9.59 -5.95
C LEU A 71 7.95 8.81 -6.53
N ALA A 72 7.92 8.53 -7.83
CA ALA A 72 8.99 7.83 -8.53
C ALA A 72 10.12 8.76 -9.00
N ASN A 73 9.86 10.07 -9.18
CA ASN A 73 10.78 10.98 -9.87
C ASN A 73 11.22 12.15 -8.99
N LYS A 74 12.50 12.16 -8.58
CA LYS A 74 13.11 13.20 -7.74
C LYS A 74 13.12 14.60 -8.41
N LYS A 75 13.31 14.66 -9.73
CA LYS A 75 13.31 15.92 -10.49
C LYS A 75 11.89 16.49 -10.51
N LEU A 76 10.90 15.65 -10.83
CA LEU A 76 9.50 16.03 -10.82
C LEU A 76 9.05 16.54 -9.43
N GLN A 77 9.47 15.91 -8.34
CA GLN A 77 9.17 16.44 -7.00
C GLN A 77 9.68 17.86 -6.81
N LYS A 78 10.93 18.15 -7.22
CA LYS A 78 11.50 19.49 -7.12
C LYS A 78 10.82 20.53 -8.02
N GLU A 79 10.15 20.10 -9.08
CA GLU A 79 9.39 20.96 -9.99
C GLU A 79 7.95 21.18 -9.51
N ARG A 80 7.38 20.18 -8.85
CA ARG A 80 5.97 20.17 -8.43
C ARG A 80 5.75 20.52 -6.95
N VAL A 81 6.81 20.76 -6.20
CA VAL A 81 6.74 21.32 -4.83
C VAL A 81 6.87 22.85 -4.90
N VAL A 82 5.94 23.57 -4.27
CA VAL A 82 6.01 25.02 -4.14
C VAL A 82 7.00 25.36 -3.03
N PHE A 83 8.11 26.00 -3.42
CA PHE A 83 9.16 26.41 -2.47
C PHE A 83 9.14 27.93 -2.19
N PRO A 84 9.49 28.36 -0.97
CA PRO A 84 9.76 27.53 0.22
C PRO A 84 8.50 26.77 0.67
N LEU A 85 8.62 25.43 0.84
CA LEU A 85 7.48 24.60 1.23
C LEU A 85 7.14 24.85 2.70
N ARG A 86 5.90 25.21 2.97
CA ARG A 86 5.40 25.40 4.34
C ARG A 86 5.19 24.05 5.03
N VAL A 87 5.65 23.96 6.28
CA VAL A 87 5.40 22.83 7.17
C VAL A 87 4.82 23.36 8.47
N THR A 88 3.57 23.00 8.74
CA THR A 88 2.87 23.40 9.95
C THR A 88 2.73 22.23 10.90
N GLU A 89 3.27 22.35 12.11
CA GLU A 89 3.18 21.35 13.17
C GLU A 89 2.89 22.05 14.51
N ASN A 90 1.89 21.58 15.25
CA ASN A 90 1.49 22.13 16.54
C ASN A 90 1.28 23.66 16.53
N GLY A 91 0.70 24.18 15.46
CA GLY A 91 0.48 25.62 15.27
C GLY A 91 1.72 26.43 14.89
N LYS A 92 2.91 25.80 14.85
CA LYS A 92 4.15 26.45 14.42
C LYS A 92 4.40 26.16 12.92
N THR A 93 4.62 27.19 12.14
CA THR A 93 4.98 27.08 10.72
C THR A 93 6.48 27.28 10.53
N THR A 94 7.08 26.36 9.80
CA THR A 94 8.47 26.42 9.31
C THR A 94 8.46 26.25 7.79
N THR A 95 9.62 26.44 7.15
CA THR A 95 9.76 26.26 5.70
C THR A 95 10.91 25.33 5.34
N ILE A 96 10.75 24.63 4.22
CA ILE A 96 11.80 23.82 3.60
C ILE A 96 12.20 24.50 2.28
N GLU A 97 13.44 24.88 2.18
CA GLU A 97 14.02 25.43 0.94
C GLU A 97 14.23 24.34 -0.11
N LYS A 98 14.19 24.69 -1.40
CA LYS A 98 14.38 23.76 -2.52
C LYS A 98 15.69 22.96 -2.43
N SER A 99 16.76 23.58 -1.96
CA SER A 99 18.07 22.93 -1.75
C SER A 99 18.07 21.90 -0.62
N LYS A 100 17.17 22.04 0.35
CA LYS A 100 17.03 21.15 1.52
C LYS A 100 15.96 20.09 1.32
N TRP A 101 15.22 20.10 0.19
CA TRP A 101 14.20 19.12 -0.10
C TRP A 101 14.81 17.72 -0.24
N LYS A 102 14.29 16.78 0.53
CA LYS A 102 14.58 15.35 0.41
C LYS A 102 13.39 14.67 -0.25
N MET A 103 13.68 13.78 -1.20
CA MET A 103 12.65 13.02 -1.90
C MET A 103 11.75 12.25 -0.91
N GLU A 104 10.45 12.43 -1.04
CA GLU A 104 9.45 11.67 -0.30
C GLU A 104 9.01 10.46 -1.12
N HIS A 105 9.10 9.28 -0.54
CA HIS A 105 8.72 8.03 -1.19
C HIS A 105 7.35 7.52 -0.73
N LEU A 106 6.80 8.11 0.34
CA LEU A 106 5.52 7.75 0.95
C LEU A 106 5.33 6.21 1.00
N PHE A 107 4.24 5.72 0.39
CA PHE A 107 3.88 4.31 0.38
C PHE A 107 4.69 3.44 -0.60
N MET A 108 5.45 4.03 -1.52
CA MET A 108 6.22 3.27 -2.52
C MET A 108 7.17 2.25 -1.88
N ARG A 109 7.76 2.59 -0.73
CA ARG A 109 8.68 1.69 -0.01
C ARG A 109 8.01 0.53 0.71
N GLN A 110 6.74 0.63 1.05
CA GLN A 110 6.00 -0.47 1.68
C GLN A 110 5.26 -1.35 0.66
N GLY A 111 5.18 -0.92 -0.62
CA GLY A 111 4.59 -1.67 -1.71
C GLY A 111 3.06 -1.73 -1.71
N TYR A 112 2.40 -1.02 -0.82
CA TYR A 112 0.94 -0.89 -0.75
C TYR A 112 0.51 0.44 -0.13
N TYR A 113 -0.72 0.85 -0.38
CA TYR A 113 -1.38 2.01 0.23
C TYR A 113 -2.82 1.66 0.60
N THR A 114 -3.45 2.54 1.35
CA THR A 114 -4.83 2.36 1.79
C THR A 114 -5.68 3.54 1.38
N LEU A 115 -6.98 3.32 1.25
CA LEU A 115 -7.96 4.35 0.95
C LEU A 115 -9.15 4.19 1.90
N LEU A 116 -9.67 5.31 2.40
CA LEU A 116 -10.79 5.38 3.31
C LEU A 116 -11.91 6.21 2.69
N PHE A 117 -13.05 5.58 2.42
CA PHE A 117 -14.23 6.26 1.90
C PHE A 117 -15.43 6.07 2.83
N ASN A 118 -16.35 7.04 2.83
CA ASN A 118 -17.60 6.93 3.57
C ASN A 118 -18.66 6.11 2.80
N ASP A 119 -18.58 6.13 1.48
CA ASP A 119 -19.53 5.45 0.58
C ASP A 119 -18.94 5.27 -0.83
N ASP A 120 -19.67 4.55 -1.68
CA ASP A 120 -19.26 4.27 -3.07
C ASP A 120 -19.21 5.55 -3.93
N LYS A 121 -19.98 6.59 -3.61
CA LYS A 121 -19.93 7.88 -4.33
C LYS A 121 -18.61 8.58 -4.10
N GLN A 122 -18.15 8.58 -2.86
CA GLN A 122 -16.83 9.13 -2.53
C GLN A 122 -15.71 8.34 -3.22
N MET A 123 -15.86 7.02 -3.34
CA MET A 123 -14.90 6.16 -4.04
C MET A 123 -14.80 6.51 -5.54
N GLN A 124 -15.87 6.99 -6.18
CA GLN A 124 -15.82 7.42 -7.59
C GLN A 124 -14.92 8.63 -7.83
N LEU A 125 -14.61 9.43 -6.80
CA LEU A 125 -13.72 10.59 -6.93
C LEU A 125 -12.29 10.20 -7.35
N MET A 126 -11.87 8.95 -7.13
CA MET A 126 -10.58 8.45 -7.65
C MET A 126 -10.44 8.58 -9.18
N LYS A 127 -11.56 8.51 -9.89
CA LYS A 127 -11.63 8.55 -11.36
C LYS A 127 -12.13 9.89 -11.90
N ASP A 128 -12.35 10.86 -11.01
CA ASP A 128 -12.92 12.16 -11.40
C ASP A 128 -11.82 13.15 -11.77
N THR A 129 -11.72 13.45 -13.07
CA THR A 129 -10.77 14.42 -13.62
C THR A 129 -11.08 15.87 -13.22
N ALA A 130 -12.24 16.16 -12.64
CA ALA A 130 -12.61 17.49 -12.13
C ALA A 130 -12.06 17.76 -10.73
N VAL A 131 -11.56 16.75 -10.03
CA VAL A 131 -10.87 16.90 -8.74
C VAL A 131 -9.66 17.82 -8.93
N ASN A 132 -9.57 18.86 -8.11
CA ASN A 132 -8.49 19.86 -8.15
C ASN A 132 -7.78 20.05 -6.80
N GLU A 133 -8.21 19.35 -5.77
CA GLU A 133 -7.59 19.30 -4.44
C GLU A 133 -7.45 17.84 -4.02
N ALA A 134 -6.32 17.48 -3.42
CA ALA A 134 -6.12 16.16 -2.85
C ALA A 134 -5.18 16.23 -1.63
N VAL A 135 -5.37 15.32 -0.69
CA VAL A 135 -4.50 15.19 0.48
C VAL A 135 -3.97 13.77 0.56
N VAL A 136 -2.65 13.62 0.60
CA VAL A 136 -2.04 12.34 0.94
C VAL A 136 -1.72 12.35 2.42
N GLU A 137 -2.32 11.43 3.15
CA GLU A 137 -2.15 11.28 4.59
C GLU A 137 -1.16 10.17 4.90
N LYS A 138 -0.17 10.47 5.73
CA LYS A 138 0.65 9.46 6.42
C LYS A 138 0.19 9.39 7.87
N ILE A 139 -0.56 8.34 8.18
CA ILE A 139 -1.20 8.14 9.47
C ILE A 139 -0.30 7.23 10.33
N LEU A 140 0.23 7.76 11.41
CA LEU A 140 1.08 7.05 12.37
C LEU A 140 0.22 6.60 13.56
N LEU A 141 -0.34 5.40 13.48
CA LEU A 141 -1.36 4.90 14.41
C LEU A 141 -0.88 4.92 15.87
N ALA A 142 0.28 4.34 16.16
CA ALA A 142 0.83 4.30 17.52
C ALA A 142 1.22 5.69 18.07
N LYS A 143 1.63 6.62 17.20
CA LYS A 143 1.95 8.00 17.57
C LYS A 143 0.72 8.90 17.68
N ARG A 144 -0.45 8.42 17.23
CA ARG A 144 -1.70 9.19 17.13
C ARG A 144 -1.51 10.52 16.38
N GLN A 145 -0.80 10.48 15.27
CA GLN A 145 -0.41 11.65 14.47
C GLN A 145 -0.66 11.39 12.99
N VAL A 146 -1.06 12.43 12.27
CA VAL A 146 -1.26 12.41 10.82
C VAL A 146 -0.39 13.49 10.18
N LYS A 147 0.39 13.13 9.16
CA LYS A 147 1.14 14.05 8.32
C LYS A 147 0.41 14.16 6.98
N ASN A 148 -0.15 15.32 6.71
CA ASN A 148 -0.97 15.64 5.55
C ASN A 148 -0.14 16.36 4.51
N TYR A 149 -0.03 15.81 3.30
CA TYR A 149 0.58 16.44 2.14
C TYR A 149 -0.54 17.06 1.29
N MET A 150 -0.63 18.39 1.26
CA MET A 150 -1.72 19.14 0.66
C MET A 150 -1.39 19.46 -0.80
N PHE A 151 -2.09 18.82 -1.72
CA PHE A 151 -1.93 19.05 -3.16
C PHE A 151 -3.08 19.86 -3.73
N GLN A 152 -2.77 20.69 -4.74
CA GLN A 152 -3.77 21.42 -5.51
C GLN A 152 -3.37 21.44 -6.98
N ARG A 153 -4.38 21.33 -7.87
CA ARG A 153 -4.20 21.45 -9.31
C ARG A 153 -4.34 22.90 -9.72
N ILE A 154 -3.24 23.52 -10.13
CA ILE A 154 -3.16 24.95 -10.50
C ILE A 154 -2.74 25.04 -11.97
N LYS A 155 -3.57 25.70 -12.80
CA LYS A 155 -3.33 25.81 -14.25
C LYS A 155 -3.08 24.46 -14.93
N GLY A 156 -3.82 23.42 -14.49
CA GLY A 156 -3.72 22.08 -15.04
C GLY A 156 -2.58 21.23 -14.49
N ALA A 157 -1.77 21.69 -13.56
CA ALA A 157 -0.67 20.95 -12.97
C ALA A 157 -0.87 20.74 -11.46
N TRP A 158 -0.67 19.53 -10.97
CA TRP A 158 -0.69 19.23 -9.55
C TRP A 158 0.57 19.73 -8.85
N LEU A 159 0.40 20.44 -7.73
CA LEU A 159 1.48 21.01 -6.93
C LEU A 159 1.30 20.66 -5.45
N LEU A 160 2.38 20.30 -4.77
CA LEU A 160 2.43 20.20 -3.31
C LEU A 160 2.63 21.59 -2.72
N LEU A 161 1.66 22.07 -1.95
CA LEU A 161 1.64 23.43 -1.41
C LEU A 161 2.10 23.52 0.05
N GLU A 162 1.76 22.52 0.84
CA GLU A 162 1.99 22.52 2.29
C GLU A 162 2.03 21.11 2.84
N ILE A 163 2.75 20.93 3.94
CA ILE A 163 2.69 19.75 4.80
C ILE A 163 2.13 20.18 6.15
N ARG A 164 1.10 19.50 6.65
CA ARG A 164 0.56 19.70 7.99
C ARG A 164 0.71 18.46 8.82
N VAL A 165 1.19 18.64 10.04
CA VAL A 165 1.25 17.57 11.03
C VAL A 165 0.23 17.88 12.11
N THR A 166 -0.76 16.99 12.26
CA THR A 166 -1.90 17.15 13.16
C THR A 166 -2.06 15.95 14.10
N PRO A 167 -2.63 16.14 15.28
CA PRO A 167 -3.06 15.02 16.10
C PRO A 167 -4.12 14.19 15.36
N LEU A 168 -4.11 12.85 15.53
CA LEU A 168 -5.08 11.94 14.91
C LEU A 168 -6.53 12.30 15.27
N GLN A 169 -6.76 12.89 16.45
CA GLN A 169 -8.09 13.34 16.89
C GLN A 169 -8.69 14.46 16.02
N SER A 170 -7.84 15.20 15.31
CA SER A 170 -8.27 16.26 14.39
C SER A 170 -8.54 15.76 12.98
N ASP A 171 -8.31 14.47 12.73
CA ASP A 171 -8.56 13.85 11.43
C ASP A 171 -10.06 13.65 11.19
N PRO A 172 -10.57 13.86 9.97
CA PRO A 172 -11.96 13.57 9.64
C PRO A 172 -12.39 12.12 9.94
N ASN A 173 -11.45 11.17 9.94
CA ASN A 173 -11.68 9.75 10.20
C ASN A 173 -11.25 9.31 11.61
N ALA A 174 -11.07 10.24 12.56
CA ALA A 174 -10.46 9.98 13.88
C ALA A 174 -11.13 8.85 14.67
N SER A 175 -12.46 8.76 14.64
CA SER A 175 -13.19 7.70 15.34
C SER A 175 -12.90 6.33 14.71
N PHE A 176 -12.94 6.25 13.38
CA PHE A 176 -12.62 5.01 12.66
C PHE A 176 -11.15 4.63 12.82
N LEU A 177 -10.23 5.56 12.71
CA LEU A 177 -8.79 5.28 12.86
C LEU A 177 -8.42 4.80 14.27
N SER A 178 -9.09 5.34 15.29
CA SER A 178 -8.93 4.87 16.67
C SER A 178 -9.48 3.45 16.86
N PHE A 179 -10.63 3.16 16.25
CA PHE A 179 -11.19 1.82 16.18
C PHE A 179 -10.28 0.86 15.42
N TYR A 180 -9.85 1.25 14.21
CA TYR A 180 -8.99 0.45 13.32
C TYR A 180 -7.69 0.03 14.03
N HIS A 181 -7.04 0.96 14.71
CA HIS A 181 -5.80 0.64 15.43
C HIS A 181 -6.03 -0.48 16.45
N ARG A 182 -7.12 -0.45 17.19
CA ARG A 182 -7.45 -1.53 18.12
C ARG A 182 -7.88 -2.81 17.39
N PHE A 183 -8.64 -2.69 16.32
CA PHE A 183 -9.09 -3.81 15.49
C PHE A 183 -7.92 -4.65 14.95
N VAL A 184 -6.80 -4.02 14.58
CA VAL A 184 -5.63 -4.71 14.03
C VAL A 184 -4.60 -5.13 15.07
N THR A 185 -4.69 -4.65 16.33
CA THR A 185 -3.71 -4.95 17.39
C THR A 185 -4.26 -5.83 18.52
N ASP A 186 -5.56 -6.04 18.58
CA ASP A 186 -6.27 -6.79 19.64
C ASP A 186 -7.21 -7.80 18.96
N SER A 187 -6.79 -9.07 18.87
CA SER A 187 -7.55 -10.14 18.22
C SER A 187 -8.90 -10.41 18.89
N ALA A 188 -8.99 -10.31 20.21
CA ALA A 188 -10.25 -10.48 20.93
C ALA A 188 -11.23 -9.32 20.64
N PHE A 189 -10.71 -8.11 20.50
CA PHE A 189 -11.49 -6.96 20.06
C PHE A 189 -11.89 -7.08 18.58
N GLN A 190 -11.00 -7.58 17.73
CA GLN A 190 -11.27 -7.82 16.32
C GLN A 190 -12.49 -8.73 16.15
N ILE A 191 -12.50 -9.90 16.79
CA ILE A 191 -13.62 -10.86 16.76
C ILE A 191 -14.92 -10.21 17.26
N LYS A 192 -14.88 -9.43 18.37
CA LYS A 192 -16.04 -8.71 18.90
C LYS A 192 -16.53 -7.56 18.02
N SER A 193 -15.74 -7.17 17.03
CA SER A 193 -16.04 -6.12 16.05
C SER A 193 -16.52 -6.66 14.72
N LEU A 194 -16.81 -7.97 14.64
CA LEU A 194 -17.49 -8.57 13.50
C LEU A 194 -19.00 -8.49 13.71
N SER A 195 -19.77 -8.43 12.61
CA SER A 195 -21.21 -8.73 12.68
C SER A 195 -21.42 -10.23 12.89
N GLU A 196 -22.65 -10.65 13.15
CA GLU A 196 -23.01 -12.08 13.28
C GLU A 196 -22.51 -12.88 12.06
N THR A 197 -22.62 -12.26 10.89
CA THR A 197 -22.04 -12.72 9.64
C THR A 197 -21.30 -11.59 8.94
N VAL A 198 -20.16 -11.89 8.35
CA VAL A 198 -19.40 -11.01 7.45
C VAL A 198 -19.53 -11.58 6.04
N ASP A 199 -20.12 -10.81 5.13
CA ASP A 199 -20.19 -11.20 3.72
C ASP A 199 -18.76 -11.31 3.17
N PHE A 200 -18.46 -12.43 2.51
CA PHE A 200 -17.16 -12.71 1.93
C PHE A 200 -17.27 -12.87 0.43
N SER A 201 -16.29 -12.31 -0.29
CA SER A 201 -16.07 -12.54 -1.70
C SER A 201 -14.57 -12.60 -1.96
N GLY A 202 -14.10 -13.61 -2.67
CA GLY A 202 -12.68 -13.81 -2.97
C GLY A 202 -12.48 -14.76 -4.14
N PRO A 203 -11.23 -14.92 -4.63
CA PRO A 203 -10.93 -15.87 -5.68
C PRO A 203 -11.34 -17.30 -5.26
N ASP A 204 -11.88 -18.07 -6.21
CA ASP A 204 -12.17 -19.47 -6.00
C ASP A 204 -10.83 -20.25 -6.05
N PRO A 205 -10.45 -20.99 -4.97
CA PRO A 205 -9.20 -21.74 -4.96
C PRO A 205 -9.16 -22.89 -5.99
N ASP A 206 -10.32 -23.31 -6.50
CA ASP A 206 -10.42 -24.42 -7.47
C ASP A 206 -10.59 -23.90 -8.92
N ASP A 207 -10.84 -22.59 -9.12
CA ASP A 207 -11.01 -21.98 -10.44
C ASP A 207 -10.53 -20.52 -10.45
N ASP A 208 -9.35 -20.29 -11.01
CA ASP A 208 -8.70 -18.96 -11.07
C ASP A 208 -9.52 -17.86 -11.77
N PHE A 209 -10.56 -18.20 -12.51
CA PHE A 209 -11.42 -17.26 -13.24
C PHE A 209 -12.73 -16.95 -12.52
N ASN A 210 -13.02 -17.65 -11.43
CA ASN A 210 -14.25 -17.47 -10.68
C ASN A 210 -14.00 -16.83 -9.31
N MET A 211 -15.04 -16.18 -8.80
CA MET A 211 -15.10 -15.66 -7.44
C MET A 211 -16.06 -16.53 -6.64
N MET A 212 -15.60 -16.93 -5.45
CA MET A 212 -16.47 -17.55 -4.46
C MET A 212 -17.11 -16.49 -3.58
N GLU A 213 -18.36 -16.68 -3.24
CA GLU A 213 -19.08 -15.87 -2.26
C GLU A 213 -19.53 -16.73 -1.08
N GLY A 214 -19.56 -16.15 0.09
CA GLY A 214 -19.94 -16.85 1.31
C GLY A 214 -20.11 -15.91 2.49
N VAL A 215 -20.18 -16.49 3.67
CA VAL A 215 -20.22 -15.75 4.92
C VAL A 215 -19.17 -16.28 5.88
N ILE A 216 -18.53 -15.37 6.60
CA ILE A 216 -17.59 -15.69 7.66
C ILE A 216 -18.27 -15.34 8.98
N THR A 217 -18.24 -16.26 9.94
CA THR A 217 -18.75 -16.07 11.29
C THR A 217 -17.61 -15.79 12.27
N PRO A 218 -17.86 -15.18 13.43
CA PRO A 218 -16.82 -14.88 14.42
C PRO A 218 -15.99 -16.08 14.87
N ASP A 219 -16.58 -17.27 14.89
CA ASP A 219 -15.90 -18.53 15.26
C ASP A 219 -14.98 -19.07 14.17
N THR A 220 -15.22 -18.74 12.92
CA THR A 220 -14.37 -19.12 11.78
C THR A 220 -13.40 -18.02 11.36
N TRP A 221 -13.53 -16.80 11.91
CA TRP A 221 -12.77 -15.63 11.51
C TRP A 221 -11.27 -15.83 11.47
N GLU A 222 -10.70 -16.54 12.43
CA GLU A 222 -9.23 -16.74 12.53
C GLU A 222 -8.64 -17.36 11.26
N ALA A 223 -9.39 -18.21 10.57
CA ALA A 223 -8.95 -18.86 9.32
C ALA A 223 -8.96 -17.88 8.11
N PHE A 224 -9.73 -16.79 8.17
CA PHE A 224 -9.91 -15.83 7.08
C PHE A 224 -9.31 -14.46 7.39
N ALA A 225 -8.89 -14.21 8.64
CA ALA A 225 -8.42 -12.91 9.08
C ALA A 225 -7.23 -12.41 8.22
N PRO A 226 -7.38 -11.28 7.51
CA PRO A 226 -6.32 -10.79 6.65
C PRO A 226 -5.21 -10.11 7.48
N THR A 227 -4.00 -10.14 6.94
CA THR A 227 -2.90 -9.34 7.49
C THR A 227 -3.10 -7.87 7.15
N LEU A 228 -3.36 -7.05 8.15
CA LEU A 228 -3.62 -5.62 8.01
C LEU A 228 -2.48 -4.76 8.57
N PRO A 229 -2.22 -3.57 8.00
CA PRO A 229 -1.21 -2.64 8.49
C PRO A 229 -1.50 -2.17 9.92
N GLN A 230 -0.53 -2.33 10.82
CA GLN A 230 -0.68 -1.98 12.24
C GLN A 230 0.02 -0.69 12.65
N LYS A 231 0.99 -0.20 11.88
CA LYS A 231 1.87 0.92 12.26
C LYS A 231 1.56 2.19 11.49
N THR A 232 1.54 2.09 10.17
CA THR A 232 1.40 3.25 9.28
C THR A 232 0.39 2.94 8.20
N LEU A 233 -0.58 3.83 8.03
CA LEU A 233 -1.46 3.86 6.88
C LEU A 233 -1.09 5.03 5.98
N TYR A 234 -1.31 4.88 4.68
CA TYR A 234 -1.30 5.98 3.74
C TYR A 234 -2.66 6.06 3.10
N ASN A 235 -3.34 7.16 3.31
CA ASN A 235 -4.67 7.43 2.76
C ASN A 235 -4.61 8.57 1.76
N ILE A 236 -5.48 8.56 0.77
CA ILE A 236 -5.64 9.65 -0.19
C ILE A 236 -7.07 10.17 -0.08
N ILE A 237 -7.19 11.45 0.18
CA ILE A 237 -8.46 12.17 0.17
C ILE A 237 -8.55 12.92 -1.16
N TYR A 238 -9.53 12.59 -1.98
CA TYR A 238 -9.83 13.27 -3.24
C TYR A 238 -10.86 14.37 -3.00
N GLY A 239 -10.52 15.59 -3.39
CA GLY A 239 -11.32 16.77 -3.11
C GLY A 239 -11.24 17.22 -1.65
N LYS A 240 -12.32 17.82 -1.15
CA LYS A 240 -12.37 18.32 0.23
C LYS A 240 -12.59 17.18 1.22
N PRO A 241 -11.90 17.20 2.36
CA PRO A 241 -12.18 16.25 3.44
C PRO A 241 -13.67 16.29 3.83
N GLN A 242 -14.27 15.11 3.95
CA GLN A 242 -15.65 14.97 4.38
C GLN A 242 -15.70 14.51 5.84
N THR A 243 -16.73 14.92 6.56
CA THR A 243 -16.97 14.44 7.92
C THR A 243 -17.21 12.93 7.93
N GLU A 244 -16.80 12.26 9.00
CA GLU A 244 -16.95 10.82 9.17
C GLU A 244 -18.43 10.39 9.07
N GLY A 245 -18.71 9.46 8.17
CA GLY A 245 -20.03 8.84 8.03
C GLY A 245 -20.26 7.71 9.01
N LYS A 246 -21.42 7.02 8.86
CA LYS A 246 -21.75 5.79 9.59
C LYS A 246 -21.22 4.52 8.90
N GLN A 247 -20.57 4.67 7.76
CA GLN A 247 -19.97 3.58 6.99
C GLN A 247 -18.51 3.93 6.69
N LYS A 248 -17.67 2.91 6.52
CA LYS A 248 -16.31 3.03 5.99
C LYS A 248 -16.04 1.90 5.02
N ILE A 249 -15.58 2.29 3.85
CA ILE A 249 -14.94 1.39 2.90
C ILE A 249 -13.44 1.60 3.08
N TYR A 250 -12.77 0.54 3.51
CA TYR A 250 -11.32 0.48 3.62
C TYR A 250 -10.80 -0.35 2.47
N LEU A 251 -10.02 0.26 1.59
CA LEU A 251 -9.31 -0.45 0.54
C LEU A 251 -7.83 -0.54 0.89
N LEU A 252 -7.24 -1.70 0.67
CA LEU A 252 -5.80 -1.89 0.67
C LEU A 252 -5.38 -2.30 -0.73
N ARG A 253 -4.49 -1.53 -1.34
CA ARG A 253 -4.03 -1.74 -2.71
C ARG A 253 -2.53 -1.89 -2.77
N GLY A 254 -2.07 -2.88 -3.51
CA GLY A 254 -0.68 -3.02 -3.89
C GLY A 254 -0.26 -2.00 -4.94
N VAL A 255 1.00 -1.58 -4.88
CA VAL A 255 1.55 -0.60 -5.84
C VAL A 255 1.77 -1.24 -7.22
N ALA A 256 2.22 -2.51 -7.27
CA ALA A 256 2.60 -3.17 -8.51
C ALA A 256 2.30 -4.69 -8.55
N ASN A 257 1.57 -5.23 -7.58
CA ASN A 257 1.37 -6.69 -7.43
C ASN A 257 -0.08 -7.14 -7.58
N GLY A 258 -0.99 -6.26 -8.01
CA GLY A 258 -2.41 -6.59 -8.21
C GLY A 258 -3.19 -6.84 -6.91
N LEU A 259 -2.56 -6.70 -5.74
CA LEU A 259 -3.26 -6.86 -4.47
C LEU A 259 -4.37 -5.81 -4.35
N GLU A 260 -5.58 -6.27 -4.14
CA GLU A 260 -6.71 -5.43 -3.74
C GLU A 260 -7.53 -6.16 -2.67
N MET A 261 -7.82 -5.46 -1.58
CA MET A 261 -8.68 -5.95 -0.50
C MET A 261 -9.64 -4.83 -0.09
N GLU A 262 -10.91 -5.16 0.02
CA GLU A 262 -11.95 -4.26 0.49
C GLU A 262 -12.55 -4.77 1.81
N LEU A 263 -12.59 -3.90 2.82
CA LEU A 263 -13.32 -4.14 4.06
C LEU A 263 -14.40 -3.06 4.21
N ARG A 264 -15.63 -3.47 4.44
CA ARG A 264 -16.75 -2.54 4.68
C ARG A 264 -17.19 -2.60 6.13
N PHE A 265 -17.07 -1.47 6.80
CA PHE A 265 -17.48 -1.29 8.18
C PHE A 265 -18.75 -0.44 8.28
N LYS A 266 -19.58 -0.74 9.26
CA LYS A 266 -20.76 0.05 9.60
C LYS A 266 -20.81 0.36 11.08
N LYS A 267 -21.20 1.59 11.43
CA LYS A 267 -21.35 2.04 12.82
C LYS A 267 -22.76 1.76 13.30
N GLU A 268 -22.91 0.83 14.22
CA GLU A 268 -24.18 0.42 14.82
C GLU A 268 -24.10 0.54 16.34
N GLY A 269 -25.08 1.18 16.97
CA GLY A 269 -25.05 1.43 18.41
C GLY A 269 -23.79 2.14 18.91
N GLY A 270 -23.19 3.00 18.06
CA GLY A 270 -21.95 3.71 18.37
C GLY A 270 -20.66 2.88 18.18
N LYS A 271 -20.76 1.61 17.80
CA LYS A 271 -19.62 0.70 17.56
C LYS A 271 -19.44 0.43 16.08
N TRP A 272 -18.19 0.37 15.61
CA TRP A 272 -17.86 -0.09 14.28
C TRP A 272 -17.89 -1.61 14.20
N LEU A 273 -18.57 -2.15 13.22
CA LEU A 273 -18.65 -3.59 12.93
C LEU A 273 -18.22 -3.86 11.48
N LEU A 274 -17.40 -4.88 11.26
CA LEU A 274 -17.10 -5.38 9.93
C LEU A 274 -18.31 -6.12 9.37
N LYS A 275 -18.75 -5.76 8.18
CA LYS A 275 -19.90 -6.30 7.47
C LYS A 275 -19.55 -7.09 6.23
N LYS A 276 -18.47 -6.69 5.53
CA LYS A 276 -18.07 -7.33 4.28
C LYS A 276 -16.55 -7.32 4.15
N MET A 277 -16.01 -8.39 3.58
CA MET A 277 -14.63 -8.54 3.15
C MET A 277 -14.62 -9.05 1.71
N ALA A 278 -13.84 -8.39 0.83
CA ALA A 278 -13.55 -8.85 -0.51
C ALA A 278 -12.03 -8.83 -0.73
N THR A 279 -11.48 -9.85 -1.38
CA THR A 279 -10.03 -10.01 -1.66
C THR A 279 -9.80 -10.42 -3.11
#